data_9b2d4d153b3033776f87564c0f99bd6a
#
_entry.id   9b2d4d153b3033776f87564c0f99bd6a
#
_cell.length_a   1.000
_cell.length_b   1.000
_cell.length_c   1.000
_cell.angle_alpha   90.00
_cell.angle_beta   90.00
_cell.angle_gamma   90.00
#
_symmetry.space_group_name_H-M   'P 1'
#
loop_
_entity.id
_entity.type
_entity.pdbx_description
1 polymer ?
#
loop_
_entity_poly.entity_id
_entity_poly.type
_entity_poly.pdbx_seq_one_letter_code
_entity_poly.pdbx_strand_id
1 'polypeptide(L)'
;MLLDDYDEFDLNYDLDKVPKHDLPNPLIFKNGSKITSQEQWKDVCRKELINLFCDNLYGHIPGKFKDLKVSILSIDKNFLNSLATKKEIRIHLNTKIFIDLLIFLPNNLSRPKPIFLGMNFFGNHSISKENIASASERISLESNISFQKKNKMKKYLTKIRFDKDSLLKADLQNDNYGYDGVVHGGERIYCENNLIGRIQFNTYIKDLDLYEATAYLPLEMFESKKELQVAIHQSFAKAKIINFNPEDVRGISSTRWPLSKILNNGYGVATFYYGDVDPDYDDGFQNGIHPFFYRKNQHYPLPNEWGSISAWASGLTYCMDYFYQDRSIDEKKIAVFGLSRLGKAALWASALDERFALTISGNSGHGGATIWRRKIGETLYSMNKRTPHWLCKHSNNFNHMEQKLPFDQHTLLSLVAPRPVLVTSAATDPLSDPIGEFFGAKNASDVYNFLNVEGLEASELPKDGEFINSRIGYYIRKGKHDITEEDWDNYIKFANKYL
;
A
#
# COMPACT_ATOMS: atom_id res chain seq x y z
N MET A 1 8.43 20.92 -24.55
CA MET A 1 7.32 21.21 -23.61
C MET A 1 6.80 20.00 -22.86
N LEU A 2 6.81 18.76 -23.41
CA LEU A 2 6.35 17.54 -22.71
C LEU A 2 7.45 16.81 -21.91
N LEU A 3 8.72 17.08 -22.17
CA LEU A 3 9.87 16.47 -21.48
C LEU A 3 10.37 17.26 -20.27
N ASP A 4 10.05 18.58 -20.20
CA ASP A 4 10.47 19.47 -19.10
C ASP A 4 9.87 19.10 -17.74
N ASP A 5 8.83 18.25 -17.74
CA ASP A 5 8.14 17.80 -16.51
C ASP A 5 8.90 16.70 -15.75
N TYR A 6 9.97 16.11 -16.30
CA TYR A 6 10.68 14.99 -15.63
C TYR A 6 11.79 15.45 -14.69
N ASP A 7 12.43 16.57 -14.96
CA ASP A 7 13.31 17.28 -14.02
C ASP A 7 12.51 17.87 -12.84
N GLU A 8 11.17 17.88 -12.94
CA GLU A 8 10.29 18.47 -11.95
C GLU A 8 10.32 17.74 -10.60
N PHE A 9 10.79 16.48 -10.55
CA PHE A 9 10.74 15.72 -9.27
C PHE A 9 11.99 15.87 -8.41
N ASP A 10 13.10 16.29 -8.96
CA ASP A 10 14.39 16.53 -8.25
C ASP A 10 14.68 15.46 -7.18
N LEU A 11 14.62 14.18 -7.60
CA LEU A 11 14.81 13.06 -6.68
C LEU A 11 16.30 12.90 -6.38
N ASN A 12 16.64 12.94 -5.10
CA ASN A 12 18.00 12.72 -4.65
C ASN A 12 18.24 11.25 -4.31
N TYR A 13 19.27 10.65 -4.86
CA TYR A 13 19.77 9.32 -4.51
C TYR A 13 21.20 9.34 -3.95
N ASP A 14 21.79 10.52 -3.81
CA ASP A 14 23.13 10.74 -3.30
C ASP A 14 23.09 10.88 -1.77
N LEU A 15 23.63 9.88 -1.08
CA LEU A 15 23.65 9.86 0.38
C LEU A 15 24.49 10.98 1.00
N ASP A 16 25.48 11.51 0.25
CA ASP A 16 26.30 12.64 0.72
C ASP A 16 25.51 13.95 0.77
N LYS A 17 24.38 14.01 0.07
CA LYS A 17 23.47 15.16 0.04
C LYS A 17 22.34 15.09 1.07
N VAL A 18 22.35 14.09 1.95
CA VAL A 18 21.39 14.02 3.06
C VAL A 18 21.56 15.24 3.97
N PRO A 19 20.53 16.09 4.12
CA PRO A 19 20.65 17.28 4.95
C PRO A 19 20.73 16.90 6.42
N LYS A 20 21.47 17.69 7.22
CA LYS A 20 21.35 17.60 8.69
C LYS A 20 19.91 17.90 9.08
N HIS A 21 19.34 17.06 9.91
CA HIS A 21 17.95 17.20 10.34
C HIS A 21 17.77 16.70 11.77
N ASP A 22 16.88 17.39 12.48
CA ASP A 22 16.38 16.97 13.79
C ASP A 22 14.98 16.38 13.60
N LEU A 23 14.67 15.33 14.34
CA LEU A 23 13.36 14.70 14.33
C LEU A 23 12.48 15.28 15.46
N PRO A 24 11.21 15.58 15.19
CA PRO A 24 10.27 15.94 16.24
C PRO A 24 10.16 14.83 17.28
N ASN A 25 10.24 15.18 18.56
CA ASN A 25 10.15 14.19 19.62
C ASN A 25 8.67 13.83 19.90
N PRO A 26 8.25 12.57 19.67
CA PRO A 26 6.88 12.14 19.89
C PRO A 26 6.45 12.10 21.37
N LEU A 27 7.39 12.25 22.31
CA LEU A 27 7.13 12.30 23.77
C LEU A 27 7.00 13.74 24.29
N ILE A 28 6.71 14.70 23.41
CA ILE A 28 6.44 16.08 23.74
C ILE A 28 5.03 16.46 23.26
N PHE A 29 4.21 17.00 24.15
CA PHE A 29 2.90 17.54 23.80
C PHE A 29 3.00 18.74 22.85
N LYS A 30 1.92 19.03 22.15
CA LYS A 30 1.80 20.22 21.26
C LYS A 30 2.13 21.54 21.95
N ASN A 31 1.92 21.63 23.26
CA ASN A 31 2.25 22.81 24.07
C ASN A 31 3.73 22.88 24.51
N GLY A 32 4.56 21.92 24.11
CA GLY A 32 5.99 21.85 24.43
C GLY A 32 6.34 21.15 25.75
N SER A 33 5.35 20.73 26.56
CA SER A 33 5.62 20.00 27.80
C SER A 33 5.98 18.54 27.52
N LYS A 34 6.83 17.93 28.36
CA LYS A 34 7.22 16.52 28.23
C LYS A 34 6.16 15.61 28.82
N ILE A 35 5.97 14.46 28.21
CA ILE A 35 5.14 13.38 28.74
C ILE A 35 5.89 12.72 29.90
N THR A 36 5.18 12.44 31.00
CA THR A 36 5.77 11.88 32.23
C THR A 36 5.15 10.54 32.62
N SER A 37 4.03 10.11 32.00
CA SER A 37 3.40 8.83 32.28
C SER A 37 2.86 8.15 31.03
N GLN A 38 2.69 6.81 31.10
CA GLN A 38 2.13 6.01 30.02
C GLN A 38 0.65 6.37 29.76
N GLU A 39 -0.09 6.77 30.80
CA GLU A 39 -1.48 7.23 30.66
C GLU A 39 -1.53 8.52 29.83
N GLN A 40 -0.62 9.47 30.09
CA GLN A 40 -0.52 10.69 29.28
C GLN A 40 -0.24 10.36 27.80
N TRP A 41 0.62 9.36 27.53
CA TRP A 41 0.83 8.88 26.18
C TRP A 41 -0.48 8.37 25.57
N LYS A 42 -1.12 7.40 26.23
CA LYS A 42 -2.30 6.71 25.72
C LYS A 42 -3.51 7.65 25.56
N ASP A 43 -3.79 8.45 26.56
CA ASP A 43 -5.05 9.18 26.63
C ASP A 43 -5.02 10.54 25.93
N VAL A 44 -3.84 11.14 25.81
CA VAL A 44 -3.68 12.50 25.27
C VAL A 44 -2.73 12.53 24.09
N CYS A 45 -1.43 12.24 24.31
CA CYS A 45 -0.41 12.54 23.31
C CYS A 45 -0.58 11.72 22.03
N ARG A 46 -0.85 10.42 22.14
CA ARG A 46 -1.12 9.57 20.98
C ARG A 46 -2.28 10.12 20.13
N LYS A 47 -3.34 10.63 20.75
CA LYS A 47 -4.48 11.24 20.06
C LYS A 47 -4.10 12.56 19.39
N GLU A 48 -3.29 13.41 20.06
CA GLU A 48 -2.75 14.63 19.45
C GLU A 48 -1.91 14.29 18.20
N LEU A 49 -1.03 13.30 18.28
CA LEU A 49 -0.20 12.87 17.16
C LEU A 49 -1.03 12.31 15.99
N ILE A 50 -2.04 11.47 16.27
CA ILE A 50 -2.99 11.01 15.24
C ILE A 50 -3.65 12.19 14.55
N ASN A 51 -4.12 13.20 15.31
CA ASN A 51 -4.74 14.39 14.73
C ASN A 51 -3.75 15.19 13.87
N LEU A 52 -2.46 15.28 14.27
CA LEU A 52 -1.45 15.92 13.44
C LEU A 52 -1.25 15.22 12.09
N PHE A 53 -1.24 13.87 12.08
CA PHE A 53 -1.20 13.10 10.82
C PHE A 53 -2.48 13.29 9.99
N CYS A 54 -3.65 13.30 10.63
CA CYS A 54 -4.91 13.58 9.95
C CYS A 54 -4.94 14.99 9.35
N ASP A 55 -4.53 16.00 10.12
CA ASP A 55 -4.57 17.40 9.67
C ASP A 55 -3.64 17.66 8.48
N ASN A 56 -2.47 16.98 8.40
CA ASN A 56 -1.39 17.38 7.54
C ASN A 56 -0.96 16.35 6.49
N LEU A 57 -1.36 15.09 6.62
CA LEU A 57 -0.86 14.04 5.72
C LEU A 57 -1.97 13.12 5.20
N TYR A 58 -2.63 12.34 6.06
CA TYR A 58 -3.56 11.30 5.63
C TYR A 58 -5.01 11.77 5.54
N GLY A 59 -5.36 12.86 6.21
CA GLY A 59 -6.70 13.43 6.30
C GLY A 59 -7.60 12.72 7.32
N HIS A 60 -8.58 13.45 7.81
CA HIS A 60 -9.59 12.93 8.72
C HIS A 60 -10.60 12.05 7.98
N ILE A 61 -10.81 10.85 8.48
CA ILE A 61 -11.90 9.97 8.00
C ILE A 61 -13.21 10.53 8.55
N PRO A 62 -14.16 10.98 7.70
CA PRO A 62 -15.33 11.72 8.16
C PRO A 62 -16.36 10.86 8.88
N GLY A 63 -16.26 9.55 8.79
CA GLY A 63 -17.16 8.62 9.44
C GLY A 63 -16.88 7.16 9.12
N LYS A 64 -17.74 6.28 9.62
CA LYS A 64 -17.71 4.84 9.41
C LYS A 64 -19.09 4.35 9.04
N PHE A 65 -19.17 3.43 8.09
CA PHE A 65 -20.43 2.73 7.84
C PHE A 65 -20.84 1.92 9.07
N LYS A 66 -22.12 2.02 9.41
CA LYS A 66 -22.75 1.25 10.47
C LYS A 66 -23.54 0.10 9.85
N ASP A 67 -23.84 -0.91 10.63
CA ASP A 67 -24.70 -2.03 10.23
C ASP A 67 -24.20 -2.76 8.97
N LEU A 68 -22.93 -3.13 8.95
CA LEU A 68 -22.33 -3.89 7.86
C LEU A 68 -23.09 -5.19 7.63
N LYS A 69 -23.54 -5.41 6.40
CA LYS A 69 -24.13 -6.70 5.99
C LYS A 69 -23.05 -7.58 5.39
N VAL A 70 -23.11 -8.85 5.72
CA VAL A 70 -22.13 -9.84 5.24
C VAL A 70 -22.88 -10.91 4.44
N SER A 71 -22.38 -11.21 3.25
CA SER A 71 -22.84 -12.33 2.43
C SER A 71 -21.70 -13.33 2.25
N ILE A 72 -21.99 -14.61 2.48
CA ILE A 72 -21.08 -15.69 2.17
C ILE A 72 -21.29 -16.03 0.68
N LEU A 73 -20.28 -15.80 -0.14
CA LEU A 73 -20.32 -16.09 -1.57
C LEU A 73 -19.97 -17.54 -1.85
N SER A 74 -18.92 -18.06 -1.20
CA SER A 74 -18.53 -19.46 -1.29
C SER A 74 -17.76 -19.95 -0.07
N ILE A 75 -17.83 -21.25 0.20
CA ILE A 75 -16.97 -21.94 1.17
C ILE A 75 -16.51 -23.24 0.50
N ASP A 76 -15.19 -23.43 0.40
CA ASP A 76 -14.55 -24.66 -0.06
C ASP A 76 -13.65 -25.20 1.04
N LYS A 77 -14.01 -26.34 1.63
CA LYS A 77 -13.26 -26.97 2.72
C LYS A 77 -12.10 -27.83 2.23
N ASN A 78 -12.01 -28.06 0.91
CA ASN A 78 -11.03 -28.95 0.31
C ASN A 78 -9.96 -28.19 -0.50
N PHE A 79 -9.86 -26.89 -0.30
CA PHE A 79 -8.91 -26.05 -1.03
C PHE A 79 -7.46 -26.51 -0.77
N LEU A 80 -6.61 -26.51 -1.82
CA LEU A 80 -5.23 -26.99 -1.81
C LEU A 80 -5.13 -28.44 -1.24
N ASN A 81 -5.89 -29.36 -1.81
CA ASN A 81 -5.94 -30.76 -1.36
C ASN A 81 -6.29 -30.89 0.14
N SER A 82 -7.29 -30.14 0.58
CA SER A 82 -7.77 -30.11 1.97
C SER A 82 -6.79 -29.49 2.98
N LEU A 83 -5.75 -28.80 2.52
CA LEU A 83 -4.87 -28.03 3.41
C LEU A 83 -5.62 -26.89 4.09
N ALA A 84 -6.57 -26.26 3.37
CA ALA A 84 -7.31 -25.12 3.90
C ALA A 84 -8.81 -25.14 3.58
N THR A 85 -9.56 -24.42 4.40
CA THR A 85 -10.91 -23.94 4.07
C THR A 85 -10.80 -22.57 3.45
N LYS A 86 -11.20 -22.42 2.17
CA LYS A 86 -11.34 -21.14 1.48
C LYS A 86 -12.74 -20.59 1.77
N LYS A 87 -12.82 -19.30 2.14
CA LYS A 87 -14.07 -18.55 2.25
C LYS A 87 -14.01 -17.32 1.37
N GLU A 88 -15.05 -17.06 0.58
CA GLU A 88 -15.24 -15.83 -0.17
C GLU A 88 -16.43 -15.09 0.44
N ILE A 89 -16.16 -13.93 1.01
CA ILE A 89 -17.08 -13.16 1.83
C ILE A 89 -17.25 -11.79 1.22
N ARG A 90 -18.48 -11.33 1.03
CA ARG A 90 -18.77 -9.95 0.65
C ARG A 90 -19.22 -9.15 1.85
N ILE A 91 -18.45 -8.12 2.20
CA ILE A 91 -18.79 -7.13 3.23
C ILE A 91 -19.43 -5.96 2.50
N HIS A 92 -20.73 -5.78 2.65
CA HIS A 92 -21.47 -4.67 2.08
C HIS A 92 -21.28 -3.44 2.98
N LEU A 93 -20.54 -2.44 2.50
CA LEU A 93 -20.41 -1.16 3.18
C LEU A 93 -21.71 -0.35 3.02
N ASN A 94 -22.31 -0.46 1.83
CA ASN A 94 -23.65 0.03 1.53
C ASN A 94 -24.24 -0.73 0.32
N THR A 95 -25.26 -0.21 -0.33
CA THR A 95 -25.91 -0.85 -1.49
C THR A 95 -25.08 -0.83 -2.77
N LYS A 96 -23.99 -0.04 -2.83
CA LYS A 96 -23.16 0.17 -4.03
C LYS A 96 -21.69 -0.19 -3.85
N ILE A 97 -21.19 -0.18 -2.62
CA ILE A 97 -19.79 -0.45 -2.29
C ILE A 97 -19.70 -1.67 -1.38
N PHE A 98 -18.83 -2.56 -1.72
CA PHE A 98 -18.55 -3.77 -0.96
C PHE A 98 -17.06 -4.12 -1.04
N ILE A 99 -16.61 -4.91 -0.08
CA ILE A 99 -15.28 -5.51 -0.06
C ILE A 99 -15.48 -7.01 -0.26
N ASP A 100 -14.88 -7.57 -1.30
CA ASP A 100 -14.83 -9.01 -1.51
C ASP A 100 -13.60 -9.57 -0.77
N LEU A 101 -13.84 -10.07 0.44
CA LEU A 101 -12.80 -10.61 1.32
C LEU A 101 -12.61 -12.11 1.04
N LEU A 102 -11.40 -12.47 0.64
CA LEU A 102 -10.97 -13.85 0.45
C LEU A 102 -10.18 -14.32 1.67
N ILE A 103 -10.55 -15.45 2.23
CA ILE A 103 -9.94 -15.98 3.45
C ILE A 103 -9.55 -17.44 3.24
N PHE A 104 -8.33 -17.79 3.67
CA PHE A 104 -7.85 -19.16 3.75
C PHE A 104 -7.54 -19.51 5.20
N LEU A 105 -8.13 -20.57 5.72
CA LEU A 105 -7.93 -21.04 7.08
C LEU A 105 -7.34 -22.43 7.06
N PRO A 106 -6.22 -22.69 7.76
CA PRO A 106 -5.63 -24.01 7.81
C PRO A 106 -6.58 -25.03 8.47
N ASN A 107 -6.72 -26.21 7.86
CA ASN A 107 -7.61 -27.27 8.37
C ASN A 107 -6.99 -28.13 9.48
N ASN A 108 -5.67 -28.07 9.64
CA ASN A 108 -4.91 -28.88 10.60
C ASN A 108 -5.01 -28.42 12.07
N LEU A 109 -5.77 -27.35 12.34
CA LEU A 109 -5.95 -26.81 13.68
C LEU A 109 -7.43 -26.82 14.08
N SER A 110 -7.74 -27.27 15.29
CA SER A 110 -9.09 -27.25 15.85
C SER A 110 -9.48 -25.91 16.49
N ARG A 111 -8.50 -25.08 16.87
CA ARG A 111 -8.70 -23.78 17.51
C ARG A 111 -8.95 -22.66 16.48
N PRO A 112 -9.51 -21.51 16.90
CA PRO A 112 -9.54 -20.30 16.06
C PRO A 112 -8.13 -19.93 15.56
N LYS A 113 -8.03 -19.41 14.33
CA LYS A 113 -6.76 -19.23 13.62
C LYS A 113 -6.29 -17.79 13.69
N PRO A 114 -5.00 -17.54 13.97
CA PRO A 114 -4.38 -16.24 13.73
C PRO A 114 -4.38 -15.95 12.21
N ILE A 115 -4.48 -14.69 11.82
CA ILE A 115 -4.62 -14.26 10.42
C ILE A 115 -3.54 -13.25 10.05
N PHE A 116 -2.95 -13.42 8.87
CA PHE A 116 -2.31 -12.35 8.14
C PHE A 116 -3.33 -11.68 7.22
N LEU A 117 -3.68 -10.42 7.50
CA LEU A 117 -4.57 -9.61 6.69
C LEU A 117 -3.76 -8.62 5.86
N GLY A 118 -3.93 -8.65 4.54
CA GLY A 118 -3.31 -7.68 3.63
C GLY A 118 -4.20 -7.40 2.42
N MET A 119 -3.95 -6.29 1.75
CA MET A 119 -4.61 -5.97 0.49
C MET A 119 -3.78 -6.48 -0.70
N ASN A 120 -4.45 -6.77 -1.81
CA ASN A 120 -3.80 -7.16 -3.05
C ASN A 120 -4.00 -6.11 -4.15
N PHE A 121 -3.09 -6.11 -5.16
CA PHE A 121 -3.02 -5.10 -6.21
C PHE A 121 -3.90 -5.40 -7.45
N PHE A 122 -4.28 -6.67 -7.69
CA PHE A 122 -4.87 -7.08 -8.96
C PHE A 122 -6.18 -7.84 -8.82
N GLY A 123 -6.76 -7.87 -7.62
CA GLY A 123 -7.95 -8.66 -7.32
C GLY A 123 -7.60 -10.04 -6.76
N ASN A 124 -8.58 -10.65 -6.09
CA ASN A 124 -8.38 -11.87 -5.31
C ASN A 124 -7.89 -13.06 -6.14
N HIS A 125 -8.29 -13.17 -7.40
CA HIS A 125 -7.85 -14.24 -8.32
C HIS A 125 -6.34 -14.14 -8.67
N SER A 126 -5.71 -13.00 -8.42
CA SER A 126 -4.28 -12.81 -8.73
C SER A 126 -3.35 -13.51 -7.75
N ILE A 127 -3.81 -13.87 -6.55
CA ILE A 127 -2.94 -14.41 -5.49
C ILE A 127 -2.72 -15.92 -5.58
N SER A 128 -3.51 -16.63 -6.38
CA SER A 128 -3.39 -18.07 -6.58
C SER A 128 -3.81 -18.46 -8.00
N LYS A 129 -3.17 -19.51 -8.52
CA LYS A 129 -3.58 -20.15 -9.79
C LYS A 129 -4.85 -21.00 -9.64
N GLU A 130 -5.21 -21.37 -8.42
CA GLU A 130 -6.39 -22.14 -8.09
C GLU A 130 -7.68 -21.36 -8.38
N ASN A 131 -8.80 -22.08 -8.44
CA ASN A 131 -10.10 -21.48 -8.72
C ASN A 131 -10.57 -20.63 -7.53
N ILE A 132 -10.35 -19.34 -7.64
CA ILE A 132 -10.89 -18.29 -6.79
C ILE A 132 -11.91 -17.56 -7.64
N ALA A 133 -13.09 -17.26 -7.09
CA ALA A 133 -14.13 -16.52 -7.80
C ALA A 133 -13.53 -15.23 -8.37
N SER A 134 -13.92 -14.95 -9.58
CA SER A 134 -13.31 -13.91 -10.41
C SER A 134 -13.28 -12.57 -9.71
N ALA A 135 -12.34 -11.76 -10.16
CA ALA A 135 -12.21 -10.34 -9.86
C ALA A 135 -13.54 -9.67 -9.57
N SER A 136 -13.51 -8.75 -8.62
CA SER A 136 -14.67 -7.90 -8.38
C SER A 136 -15.21 -7.36 -9.71
N GLU A 137 -16.51 -7.26 -9.85
CA GLU A 137 -17.18 -6.75 -11.06
C GLU A 137 -16.62 -5.40 -11.55
N ARG A 138 -15.81 -4.74 -10.72
CA ARG A 138 -15.11 -3.49 -11.03
C ARG A 138 -13.90 -3.66 -11.94
N ILE A 139 -13.28 -4.84 -11.95
CA ILE A 139 -12.18 -5.16 -12.87
C ILE A 139 -12.73 -5.65 -14.22
N SER A 140 -13.92 -6.27 -14.25
CA SER A 140 -14.51 -6.75 -15.48
C SER A 140 -15.05 -5.60 -16.31
N LEU A 141 -14.44 -5.39 -17.48
CA LEU A 141 -14.88 -4.43 -18.49
C LEU A 141 -16.27 -4.72 -19.06
N GLU A 142 -16.77 -5.94 -18.90
CA GLU A 142 -17.92 -6.43 -19.69
C GLU A 142 -19.28 -6.14 -19.08
N SER A 143 -19.39 -5.95 -17.77
CA SER A 143 -20.70 -6.03 -17.14
C SER A 143 -21.57 -4.78 -17.28
N ASN A 144 -21.05 -3.59 -17.71
CA ASN A 144 -21.91 -2.39 -17.76
C ASN A 144 -21.43 -1.23 -18.67
N ILE A 145 -21.08 -1.50 -19.91
CA ILE A 145 -20.71 -0.45 -20.89
C ILE A 145 -21.81 0.62 -21.03
N SER A 146 -23.09 0.27 -20.89
CA SER A 146 -24.21 1.21 -21.01
C SER A 146 -24.32 2.20 -19.81
N PHE A 147 -23.96 1.76 -18.61
CA PHE A 147 -23.96 2.60 -17.42
C PHE A 147 -22.72 3.48 -17.34
N GLN A 148 -21.64 3.03 -17.93
CA GLN A 148 -20.29 3.62 -17.87
C GLN A 148 -20.11 4.83 -18.80
N LYS A 149 -20.88 4.92 -19.90
CA LYS A 149 -20.82 6.06 -20.84
C LYS A 149 -21.13 7.43 -20.21
N LYS A 150 -21.71 7.47 -19.01
CA LYS A 150 -22.10 8.71 -18.33
C LYS A 150 -21.01 9.31 -17.42
N ASN A 151 -19.96 8.57 -17.06
CA ASN A 151 -18.92 9.06 -16.16
C ASN A 151 -17.57 9.19 -16.88
N LYS A 152 -17.31 10.37 -17.44
CA LYS A 152 -16.08 10.69 -18.19
C LYS A 152 -14.78 10.57 -17.37
N MET A 153 -14.85 10.58 -16.04
CA MET A 153 -13.69 10.48 -15.17
C MET A 153 -13.33 9.02 -14.80
N LYS A 154 -14.21 8.07 -15.12
CA LYS A 154 -13.96 6.67 -14.80
C LYS A 154 -12.91 6.09 -15.72
N LYS A 155 -11.91 5.45 -15.13
CA LYS A 155 -10.83 4.74 -15.82
C LYS A 155 -10.93 3.24 -15.56
N TYR A 156 -10.43 2.47 -16.50
CA TYR A 156 -10.48 1.01 -16.46
C TYR A 156 -9.09 0.43 -16.45
N LEU A 157 -8.89 -0.56 -15.60
CA LEU A 157 -7.63 -1.32 -15.59
C LEU A 157 -7.48 -2.03 -16.94
N THR A 158 -6.35 -1.84 -17.56
CA THR A 158 -6.00 -2.47 -18.82
C THR A 158 -4.54 -2.88 -18.85
N LYS A 159 -4.18 -3.70 -19.84
CA LYS A 159 -2.79 -3.96 -20.19
C LYS A 159 -2.37 -3.11 -21.38
N ILE A 160 -1.15 -2.60 -21.29
CA ILE A 160 -0.46 -2.02 -22.43
C ILE A 160 0.79 -2.84 -22.71
N ARG A 161 1.14 -2.94 -23.98
CA ARG A 161 2.38 -3.57 -24.45
C ARG A 161 3.26 -2.53 -25.09
N PHE A 162 4.49 -2.47 -24.64
CA PHE A 162 5.50 -1.57 -25.19
C PHE A 162 6.02 -2.10 -26.54
N ASP A 163 6.36 -1.16 -27.40
CA ASP A 163 7.27 -1.44 -28.49
C ASP A 163 8.67 -1.60 -27.89
N LYS A 164 9.28 -2.78 -28.09
CA LYS A 164 10.54 -3.16 -27.46
C LYS A 164 11.69 -2.20 -27.82
N ASP A 165 11.85 -1.90 -29.08
CA ASP A 165 12.97 -1.06 -29.54
C ASP A 165 12.83 0.37 -29.04
N SER A 166 11.58 0.89 -29.03
CA SER A 166 11.26 2.20 -28.45
C SER A 166 11.52 2.27 -26.97
N LEU A 167 11.17 1.19 -26.23
CA LEU A 167 11.38 1.11 -24.79
C LEU A 167 12.86 1.04 -24.43
N LEU A 168 13.61 0.14 -25.07
CA LEU A 168 15.05 0.01 -24.85
C LEU A 168 15.82 1.27 -25.21
N LYS A 169 15.41 1.96 -26.28
CA LYS A 169 16.00 3.26 -26.66
C LYS A 169 15.71 4.35 -25.64
N ALA A 170 14.54 4.36 -25.04
CA ALA A 170 14.19 5.32 -23.99
C ALA A 170 14.98 5.06 -22.69
N ASP A 171 15.27 3.78 -22.38
CA ASP A 171 16.04 3.37 -21.21
C ASP A 171 17.53 3.67 -21.35
N LEU A 172 18.13 3.35 -22.50
CA LEU A 172 19.57 3.56 -22.76
C LEU A 172 20.04 5.02 -22.68
N GLN A 173 19.12 5.98 -22.70
CA GLN A 173 19.45 7.39 -22.51
C GLN A 173 19.72 7.77 -21.04
N ASN A 174 19.64 6.82 -20.10
CA ASN A 174 19.66 7.11 -18.67
C ASN A 174 20.55 6.19 -17.82
N ASP A 175 21.78 5.95 -18.28
CA ASP A 175 22.79 5.10 -17.62
C ASP A 175 23.17 5.49 -16.17
N ASN A 176 22.58 6.54 -15.60
CA ASN A 176 23.03 7.12 -14.32
C ASN A 176 22.30 6.60 -13.06
N TYR A 177 21.27 5.74 -13.17
CA TYR A 177 20.42 5.44 -12.01
C TYR A 177 20.42 3.98 -11.54
N GLY A 178 21.21 3.10 -12.13
CA GLY A 178 21.42 1.73 -11.59
C GLY A 178 20.19 0.83 -11.49
N TYR A 179 19.13 1.11 -12.22
CA TYR A 179 17.90 0.32 -12.24
C TYR A 179 17.86 -0.65 -13.41
N ASP A 180 17.77 -1.93 -13.13
CA ASP A 180 17.53 -3.00 -14.13
C ASP A 180 16.07 -3.08 -14.60
N GLY A 181 15.30 -2.06 -14.48
CA GLY A 181 13.88 -2.09 -14.82
C GLY A 181 13.42 -0.79 -15.43
N VAL A 182 12.98 -0.88 -16.66
CA VAL A 182 12.63 0.24 -17.51
C VAL A 182 11.38 0.99 -17.07
N VAL A 183 10.49 0.34 -16.34
CA VAL A 183 9.18 0.89 -15.95
C VAL A 183 8.92 0.54 -14.47
N HIS A 184 8.72 1.54 -13.64
CA HIS A 184 8.65 1.37 -12.18
C HIS A 184 7.24 1.51 -11.60
N GLY A 185 6.28 1.95 -12.40
CA GLY A 185 4.95 2.36 -11.97
C GLY A 185 4.89 3.86 -11.67
N GLY A 186 3.77 4.47 -12.03
CA GLY A 186 3.58 5.92 -11.94
C GLY A 186 3.95 6.70 -13.21
N GLU A 187 4.61 6.07 -14.19
CA GLU A 187 4.95 6.71 -15.47
C GLU A 187 3.69 7.21 -16.17
N ARG A 188 3.78 8.42 -16.73
CA ARG A 188 2.67 9.09 -17.41
C ARG A 188 2.41 8.48 -18.78
N ILE A 189 1.15 8.26 -19.11
CA ILE A 189 0.69 7.75 -20.41
C ILE A 189 -0.01 8.88 -21.15
N TYR A 190 0.45 9.14 -22.35
CA TYR A 190 -0.09 10.18 -23.23
C TYR A 190 -0.70 9.57 -24.48
N CYS A 191 -1.73 10.21 -25.00
CA CYS A 191 -2.28 9.99 -26.33
C CYS A 191 -2.45 11.37 -26.99
N GLU A 192 -1.86 11.56 -28.15
CA GLU A 192 -1.91 12.85 -28.90
C GLU A 192 -1.57 14.05 -27.98
N ASN A 193 -0.51 13.93 -27.18
CA ASN A 193 -0.05 14.92 -26.20
C ASN A 193 -0.97 15.19 -25.00
N ASN A 194 -2.06 14.45 -24.85
CA ASN A 194 -2.93 14.53 -23.68
C ASN A 194 -2.55 13.46 -22.66
N LEU A 195 -2.37 13.83 -21.40
CA LEU A 195 -2.18 12.90 -20.29
C LEU A 195 -3.48 12.12 -20.05
N ILE A 196 -3.47 10.81 -20.28
CA ILE A 196 -4.65 9.96 -20.18
C ILE A 196 -4.61 8.98 -19.01
N GLY A 197 -3.42 8.68 -18.48
CA GLY A 197 -3.28 7.71 -17.39
C GLY A 197 -1.86 7.61 -16.88
N ARG A 198 -1.65 6.61 -16.01
CA ARG A 198 -0.33 6.26 -15.46
C ARG A 198 -0.18 4.75 -15.39
N ILE A 199 1.05 4.29 -15.50
CA ILE A 199 1.41 2.90 -15.24
C ILE A 199 1.12 2.58 -13.77
N GLN A 200 0.49 1.45 -13.53
CA GLN A 200 0.25 0.92 -12.19
C GLN A 200 1.30 -0.11 -11.81
N PHE A 201 1.62 -0.97 -12.75
CA PHE A 201 2.57 -2.06 -12.54
C PHE A 201 3.13 -2.53 -13.88
N ASN A 202 4.39 -2.99 -13.90
CA ASN A 202 5.00 -3.59 -15.08
C ASN A 202 5.18 -5.09 -14.91
N THR A 203 5.21 -5.80 -16.02
CA THR A 203 5.53 -7.22 -16.10
C THR A 203 6.43 -7.45 -17.29
N TYR A 204 7.61 -8.00 -17.04
CA TYR A 204 8.46 -8.56 -18.10
C TYR A 204 8.18 -10.04 -18.25
N ILE A 205 7.71 -10.46 -19.43
CA ILE A 205 7.45 -11.86 -19.73
C ILE A 205 8.69 -12.42 -20.46
N LYS A 206 9.59 -13.01 -19.67
CA LYS A 206 10.91 -13.47 -20.11
C LYS A 206 10.85 -14.45 -21.29
N ASP A 207 9.92 -15.41 -21.23
CA ASP A 207 9.82 -16.48 -22.24
C ASP A 207 9.36 -15.96 -23.61
N LEU A 208 8.70 -14.80 -23.65
CA LEU A 208 8.20 -14.16 -24.87
C LEU A 208 8.96 -12.88 -25.21
N ASP A 209 9.91 -12.47 -24.39
CA ASP A 209 10.64 -11.19 -24.50
C ASP A 209 9.69 -9.99 -24.69
N LEU A 210 8.61 -9.98 -23.90
CA LEU A 210 7.55 -8.97 -23.96
C LEU A 210 7.58 -8.08 -22.73
N TYR A 211 7.47 -6.78 -22.97
CA TYR A 211 7.31 -5.76 -21.93
C TYR A 211 5.86 -5.31 -21.87
N GLU A 212 5.19 -5.63 -20.79
CA GLU A 212 3.79 -5.27 -20.55
C GLU A 212 3.66 -4.49 -19.22
N ALA A 213 2.64 -3.64 -19.15
CA ALA A 213 2.29 -2.96 -17.93
C ALA A 213 0.77 -2.89 -17.79
N THR A 214 0.30 -2.74 -16.55
CA THR A 214 -1.10 -2.41 -16.27
C THR A 214 -1.25 -0.91 -16.08
N ALA A 215 -2.37 -0.37 -16.54
CA ALA A 215 -2.70 1.05 -16.41
C ALA A 215 -4.20 1.26 -16.29
N TYR A 216 -4.61 2.34 -15.62
CA TYR A 216 -5.99 2.80 -15.67
C TYR A 216 -6.16 3.83 -16.79
N LEU A 217 -6.95 3.49 -17.79
CA LEU A 217 -7.20 4.32 -18.95
C LEU A 217 -8.69 4.63 -19.15
N PRO A 218 -9.05 5.80 -19.72
CA PRO A 218 -10.43 6.13 -20.09
C PRO A 218 -11.01 5.13 -21.10
N LEU A 219 -12.31 4.88 -21.04
CA LEU A 219 -13.00 3.92 -21.92
C LEU A 219 -12.78 4.19 -23.41
N GLU A 220 -12.80 5.47 -23.80
CA GLU A 220 -12.59 5.91 -25.18
C GLU A 220 -11.27 5.45 -25.80
N MET A 221 -10.27 5.17 -24.97
CA MET A 221 -8.97 4.69 -25.45
C MET A 221 -9.02 3.24 -25.97
N PHE A 222 -9.94 2.43 -25.49
CA PHE A 222 -10.09 1.03 -25.92
C PHE A 222 -10.65 0.90 -27.33
N GLU A 223 -11.43 1.88 -27.75
CA GLU A 223 -12.04 1.91 -29.09
C GLU A 223 -11.13 2.59 -30.14
N SER A 224 -10.22 3.44 -29.70
CA SER A 224 -9.47 4.36 -30.57
C SER A 224 -8.36 3.69 -31.36
N LYS A 225 -7.81 2.54 -30.90
CA LYS A 225 -6.60 1.88 -31.43
C LYS A 225 -5.38 2.83 -31.62
N LYS A 226 -5.39 3.98 -30.94
CA LYS A 226 -4.31 4.97 -31.05
C LYS A 226 -3.05 4.47 -30.35
N GLU A 227 -1.90 4.87 -30.89
CA GLU A 227 -0.61 4.64 -30.25
C GLU A 227 -0.51 5.46 -28.97
N LEU A 228 -0.01 4.84 -27.92
CA LEU A 228 0.28 5.48 -26.64
C LEU A 228 1.75 5.85 -26.54
N GLN A 229 2.03 6.92 -25.85
CA GLN A 229 3.37 7.34 -25.48
C GLN A 229 3.49 7.26 -23.95
N VAL A 230 4.44 6.51 -23.46
CA VAL A 230 4.72 6.38 -22.03
C VAL A 230 6.03 7.12 -21.75
N ALA A 231 5.96 8.10 -20.85
CA ALA A 231 7.14 8.83 -20.44
C ALA A 231 8.06 7.93 -19.61
N ILE A 232 9.23 7.64 -20.12
CA ILE A 232 10.29 6.88 -19.46
C ILE A 232 11.47 7.83 -19.28
N HIS A 233 11.69 8.25 -18.05
CA HIS A 233 12.71 9.27 -17.75
C HIS A 233 12.54 10.51 -18.64
N GLN A 234 13.58 10.88 -19.37
CA GLN A 234 13.57 12.05 -20.29
C GLN A 234 13.14 11.70 -21.73
N SER A 235 12.58 10.50 -21.95
CA SER A 235 12.19 10.00 -23.27
C SER A 235 10.78 9.45 -23.27
N PHE A 236 10.28 9.07 -24.46
CA PHE A 236 9.01 8.39 -24.62
C PHE A 236 9.19 7.03 -25.27
N ALA A 237 8.56 6.01 -24.65
CA ALA A 237 8.39 4.71 -25.26
C ALA A 237 7.00 4.60 -25.87
N LYS A 238 6.91 3.97 -27.04
CA LYS A 238 5.64 3.67 -27.70
C LYS A 238 5.00 2.46 -27.03
N ALA A 239 3.68 2.50 -26.88
CA ALA A 239 2.89 1.40 -26.35
C ALA A 239 1.53 1.30 -27.05
N LYS A 240 0.87 0.18 -26.91
CA LYS A 240 -0.49 -0.05 -27.39
C LYS A 240 -1.31 -0.77 -26.33
N ILE A 241 -2.62 -0.51 -26.32
CA ILE A 241 -3.55 -1.28 -25.51
C ILE A 241 -3.64 -2.69 -26.11
N ILE A 242 -3.59 -3.68 -25.23
CA ILE A 242 -3.91 -5.07 -25.58
C ILE A 242 -5.15 -5.49 -24.80
N ASN A 243 -5.89 -6.46 -25.35
CA ASN A 243 -7.07 -6.97 -24.65
C ASN A 243 -6.66 -7.47 -23.28
N PHE A 244 -7.32 -6.96 -22.26
CA PHE A 244 -7.15 -7.40 -20.89
C PHE A 244 -8.27 -8.38 -20.55
N ASN A 245 -7.87 -9.64 -20.31
CA ASN A 245 -8.75 -10.61 -19.68
C ASN A 245 -8.36 -10.67 -18.19
N PRO A 246 -9.28 -10.51 -17.23
CA PRO A 246 -8.98 -10.68 -15.81
C PRO A 246 -8.26 -12.01 -15.50
N GLU A 247 -8.54 -13.07 -16.28
CA GLU A 247 -7.85 -14.36 -16.15
C GLU A 247 -6.35 -14.31 -16.48
N ASP A 248 -5.89 -13.34 -17.27
CA ASP A 248 -4.46 -13.16 -17.58
C ASP A 248 -3.62 -12.80 -16.37
N VAL A 249 -4.25 -12.29 -15.31
CA VAL A 249 -3.58 -11.97 -14.04
C VAL A 249 -3.86 -13.00 -12.94
N ARG A 250 -4.54 -14.12 -13.25
CA ARG A 250 -4.75 -15.20 -12.30
C ARG A 250 -3.42 -15.76 -11.81
N GLY A 251 -3.21 -15.74 -10.50
CA GLY A 251 -2.01 -16.20 -9.85
C GLY A 251 -0.73 -15.41 -10.13
N ILE A 252 -0.82 -14.24 -10.81
CA ILE A 252 0.37 -13.41 -11.10
C ILE A 252 1.12 -12.97 -9.84
N SER A 253 0.40 -12.80 -8.74
CA SER A 253 0.94 -12.42 -7.44
C SER A 253 1.19 -13.61 -6.50
N SER A 254 1.12 -14.86 -7.00
CA SER A 254 1.23 -16.05 -6.14
C SER A 254 2.57 -16.16 -5.41
N THR A 255 3.65 -15.61 -5.95
CA THR A 255 4.97 -15.55 -5.29
C THR A 255 4.96 -14.64 -4.06
N ARG A 256 4.11 -13.59 -4.07
CA ARG A 256 3.90 -12.69 -2.92
C ARG A 256 3.00 -13.29 -1.84
N TRP A 257 2.28 -14.37 -2.18
CA TRP A 257 1.30 -15.04 -1.33
C TRP A 257 1.56 -16.54 -1.29
N PRO A 258 2.64 -17.02 -0.67
CA PRO A 258 2.98 -18.44 -0.60
C PRO A 258 2.02 -19.17 0.36
N LEU A 259 0.76 -19.36 -0.08
CA LEU A 259 -0.35 -19.85 0.74
C LEU A 259 0.01 -21.12 1.48
N SER A 260 0.59 -22.12 0.80
CA SER A 260 0.95 -23.40 1.44
C SER A 260 1.94 -23.21 2.58
N LYS A 261 2.93 -22.31 2.43
CA LYS A 261 3.91 -21.99 3.49
C LYS A 261 3.20 -21.39 4.71
N ILE A 262 2.35 -20.40 4.51
CA ILE A 262 1.67 -19.68 5.59
C ILE A 262 0.72 -20.62 6.33
N LEU A 263 -0.10 -21.38 5.60
CA LEU A 263 -1.08 -22.33 6.14
C LEU A 263 -0.43 -23.46 6.92
N ASN A 264 0.69 -24.04 6.41
CA ASN A 264 1.44 -25.08 7.11
C ASN A 264 2.06 -24.60 8.43
N ASN A 265 2.32 -23.29 8.57
CA ASN A 265 2.76 -22.69 9.81
C ASN A 265 1.61 -22.31 10.76
N GLY A 266 0.37 -22.67 10.44
CA GLY A 266 -0.78 -22.52 11.32
C GLY A 266 -1.47 -21.16 11.24
N TYR A 267 -1.10 -20.32 10.29
CA TYR A 267 -1.71 -19.02 10.05
C TYR A 267 -2.72 -19.09 8.92
N GLY A 268 -3.84 -18.41 9.08
CA GLY A 268 -4.72 -18.09 7.96
C GLY A 268 -4.22 -16.86 7.19
N VAL A 269 -4.77 -16.69 6.00
CA VAL A 269 -4.53 -15.54 5.13
C VAL A 269 -5.86 -14.92 4.77
N ALA A 270 -5.96 -13.60 4.86
CA ALA A 270 -7.11 -12.86 4.38
C ALA A 270 -6.66 -11.71 3.48
N THR A 271 -7.35 -11.51 2.37
CA THR A 271 -7.03 -10.45 1.42
C THR A 271 -8.25 -9.94 0.69
N PHE A 272 -8.18 -8.69 0.25
CA PHE A 272 -9.15 -8.09 -0.67
C PHE A 272 -8.44 -7.14 -1.63
N TYR A 273 -9.10 -6.82 -2.73
CA TYR A 273 -8.58 -5.84 -3.67
C TYR A 273 -8.75 -4.42 -3.13
N TYR A 274 -7.65 -3.69 -2.99
CA TYR A 274 -7.68 -2.33 -2.40
C TYR A 274 -8.56 -1.35 -3.19
N GLY A 275 -8.64 -1.55 -4.52
CA GLY A 275 -9.52 -0.77 -5.40
C GLY A 275 -11.02 -0.99 -5.18
N ASP A 276 -11.44 -2.00 -4.39
CA ASP A 276 -12.84 -2.15 -3.98
C ASP A 276 -13.27 -1.03 -3.03
N VAL A 277 -12.32 -0.46 -2.30
CA VAL A 277 -12.57 0.66 -1.38
C VAL A 277 -12.41 1.99 -2.11
N ASP A 278 -11.27 2.19 -2.77
CA ASP A 278 -10.97 3.41 -3.53
C ASP A 278 -10.00 3.09 -4.67
N PRO A 279 -10.30 3.51 -5.92
CA PRO A 279 -9.44 3.23 -7.06
C PRO A 279 -8.13 4.00 -6.94
N ASP A 280 -7.02 3.39 -7.40
CA ASP A 280 -5.69 4.00 -7.33
C ASP A 280 -5.39 4.86 -8.57
N TYR A 281 -6.22 5.85 -8.80
CA TYR A 281 -6.02 6.92 -9.77
C TYR A 281 -6.78 8.17 -9.35
N ASP A 282 -6.30 9.33 -9.77
CA ASP A 282 -6.98 10.59 -9.49
C ASP A 282 -8.25 10.69 -10.36
N ASP A 283 -9.39 10.44 -9.74
CA ASP A 283 -10.73 10.57 -10.31
C ASP A 283 -11.53 11.71 -9.65
N GLY A 284 -10.84 12.53 -8.86
CA GLY A 284 -11.48 13.53 -8.02
C GLY A 284 -12.32 12.92 -6.91
N PHE A 285 -11.98 11.69 -6.45
CA PHE A 285 -12.66 10.96 -5.39
C PHE A 285 -14.14 10.70 -5.69
N GLN A 286 -14.49 10.32 -6.94
CA GLN A 286 -15.86 10.13 -7.37
C GLN A 286 -16.29 8.66 -7.48
N ASN A 287 -15.36 7.71 -7.58
CA ASN A 287 -15.66 6.30 -7.87
C ASN A 287 -15.41 5.34 -6.68
N GLY A 288 -14.85 5.81 -5.58
CA GLY A 288 -14.59 5.04 -4.37
C GLY A 288 -15.59 5.26 -3.25
N ILE A 289 -15.10 5.12 -2.04
CA ILE A 289 -15.87 5.25 -0.80
C ILE A 289 -16.22 6.70 -0.45
N HIS A 290 -15.40 7.68 -0.90
CA HIS A 290 -15.47 9.08 -0.50
C HIS A 290 -16.83 9.73 -0.70
N PRO A 291 -17.54 9.56 -1.87
CA PRO A 291 -18.82 10.23 -2.12
C PRO A 291 -19.91 9.91 -1.10
N PHE A 292 -19.81 8.77 -0.40
CA PHE A 292 -20.80 8.36 0.59
C PHE A 292 -20.70 9.11 1.92
N PHE A 293 -19.62 9.88 2.10
CA PHE A 293 -19.38 10.70 3.27
C PHE A 293 -19.46 12.20 2.98
N TYR A 294 -19.77 12.58 1.73
CA TYR A 294 -19.91 13.98 1.38
C TYR A 294 -21.16 14.60 2.02
N ARG A 295 -20.97 15.80 2.52
CA ARG A 295 -22.06 16.65 3.03
C ARG A 295 -22.88 17.20 1.86
N LYS A 296 -24.03 17.77 2.15
CA LYS A 296 -24.84 18.45 1.13
C LYS A 296 -24.00 19.50 0.40
N ASN A 297 -23.96 19.45 -0.93
CA ASN A 297 -23.18 20.31 -1.81
C ASN A 297 -21.64 20.12 -1.74
N GLN A 298 -21.15 19.07 -1.10
CA GLN A 298 -19.75 18.68 -1.15
C GLN A 298 -19.55 17.72 -2.32
N HIS A 299 -18.51 17.96 -3.14
CA HIS A 299 -18.16 17.16 -4.33
C HIS A 299 -16.74 16.60 -4.28
N TYR A 300 -15.94 17.05 -3.31
CA TYR A 300 -14.56 16.62 -3.07
C TYR A 300 -14.31 16.57 -1.57
N PRO A 301 -13.33 15.79 -1.09
CA PRO A 301 -12.87 15.90 0.28
C PRO A 301 -12.42 17.33 0.61
N LEU A 302 -12.71 17.79 1.80
CA LEU A 302 -12.14 19.05 2.30
C LEU A 302 -10.60 18.91 2.37
N PRO A 303 -9.84 20.02 2.40
CA PRO A 303 -8.38 19.96 2.36
C PRO A 303 -7.72 19.09 3.42
N ASN A 304 -8.33 18.92 4.59
CA ASN A 304 -7.88 18.05 5.67
C ASN A 304 -8.73 16.76 5.81
N GLU A 305 -9.61 16.46 4.88
CA GLU A 305 -10.29 15.17 4.81
C GLU A 305 -9.44 14.16 4.04
N TRP A 306 -9.73 12.92 4.22
CA TRP A 306 -8.97 11.74 3.84
C TRP A 306 -8.63 11.62 2.34
N GLY A 307 -7.42 11.09 2.08
CA GLY A 307 -7.01 10.59 0.78
C GLY A 307 -7.19 9.07 0.68
N SER A 308 -6.78 8.50 -0.45
CA SER A 308 -6.95 7.07 -0.75
C SER A 308 -6.21 6.16 0.22
N ILE A 309 -5.04 6.56 0.77
CA ILE A 309 -4.33 5.76 1.79
C ILE A 309 -5.22 5.56 3.02
N SER A 310 -5.93 6.60 3.47
CA SER A 310 -6.87 6.48 4.58
C SER A 310 -8.13 5.69 4.23
N ALA A 311 -8.60 5.80 2.99
CA ALA A 311 -9.70 4.98 2.50
C ALA A 311 -9.32 3.49 2.51
N TRP A 312 -8.14 3.12 1.99
CA TRP A 312 -7.63 1.74 2.02
C TRP A 312 -7.42 1.24 3.44
N ALA A 313 -6.89 2.08 4.34
CA ALA A 313 -6.76 1.76 5.76
C ALA A 313 -8.12 1.46 6.41
N SER A 314 -9.18 2.21 6.06
CA SER A 314 -10.53 1.94 6.55
C SER A 314 -11.06 0.59 6.05
N GLY A 315 -10.69 0.15 4.84
CA GLY A 315 -11.00 -1.17 4.30
C GLY A 315 -10.49 -2.30 5.19
N LEU A 316 -9.25 -2.18 5.68
CA LEU A 316 -8.67 -3.13 6.64
C LEU A 316 -9.46 -3.16 7.96
N THR A 317 -9.89 -2.01 8.45
CA THR A 317 -10.71 -1.89 9.67
C THR A 317 -12.09 -2.53 9.50
N TYR A 318 -12.72 -2.45 8.32
CA TYR A 318 -13.98 -3.16 8.05
C TYR A 318 -13.80 -4.68 8.04
N CYS A 319 -12.65 -5.19 7.59
CA CYS A 319 -12.33 -6.60 7.71
C CYS A 319 -12.20 -7.03 9.18
N MET A 320 -11.62 -6.19 10.05
CA MET A 320 -11.59 -6.45 11.50
C MET A 320 -13.00 -6.57 12.09
N ASP A 321 -13.94 -5.71 11.66
CA ASP A 321 -15.33 -5.79 12.12
C ASP A 321 -15.99 -7.13 11.75
N TYR A 322 -15.66 -7.70 10.60
CA TYR A 322 -16.09 -9.04 10.22
C TYR A 322 -15.41 -10.12 11.05
N PHE A 323 -14.11 -10.04 11.31
CA PHE A 323 -13.36 -11.06 12.06
C PHE A 323 -13.91 -11.24 13.48
N TYR A 324 -14.40 -10.18 14.10
CA TYR A 324 -15.08 -10.26 15.40
C TYR A 324 -16.41 -11.04 15.37
N GLN A 325 -16.93 -11.35 14.18
CA GLN A 325 -18.16 -12.14 13.99
C GLN A 325 -17.85 -13.59 13.58
N ASP A 326 -16.66 -13.88 13.04
CA ASP A 326 -16.28 -15.22 12.55
C ASP A 326 -15.52 -16.03 13.60
N ARG A 327 -16.22 -16.92 14.28
CA ARG A 327 -15.66 -17.77 15.36
C ARG A 327 -14.51 -18.69 14.91
N SER A 328 -14.25 -18.84 13.63
CA SER A 328 -13.12 -19.63 13.12
C SER A 328 -11.81 -18.85 13.12
N ILE A 329 -11.87 -17.56 13.40
CA ILE A 329 -10.74 -16.61 13.41
C ILE A 329 -10.46 -16.20 14.86
N ASP A 330 -9.19 -16.13 15.22
CA ASP A 330 -8.75 -15.52 16.48
C ASP A 330 -8.59 -14.00 16.26
N GLU A 331 -9.65 -13.27 16.58
CA GLU A 331 -9.73 -11.83 16.37
C GLU A 331 -8.68 -11.03 17.16
N LYS A 332 -8.07 -11.64 18.17
CA LYS A 332 -6.98 -11.04 18.96
C LYS A 332 -5.59 -11.28 18.37
N LYS A 333 -5.50 -12.09 17.31
CA LYS A 333 -4.26 -12.49 16.66
C LYS A 333 -4.27 -12.17 15.17
N ILE A 334 -4.59 -10.93 14.84
CA ILE A 334 -4.60 -10.42 13.47
C ILE A 334 -3.32 -9.60 13.22
N ALA A 335 -2.49 -10.10 12.32
CA ALA A 335 -1.35 -9.37 11.76
C ALA A 335 -1.79 -8.63 10.51
N VAL A 336 -1.73 -7.31 10.50
CA VAL A 336 -1.93 -6.51 9.28
C VAL A 336 -0.61 -6.31 8.56
N PHE A 337 -0.60 -6.51 7.23
CA PHE A 337 0.61 -6.32 6.43
C PHE A 337 0.31 -5.67 5.09
N GLY A 338 1.34 -5.08 4.50
CA GLY A 338 1.25 -4.52 3.15
C GLY A 338 2.61 -4.23 2.54
N LEU A 339 2.63 -4.18 1.21
CA LEU A 339 3.78 -3.80 0.39
C LEU A 339 3.56 -2.39 -0.15
N SER A 340 4.62 -1.56 -0.15
CA SER A 340 4.57 -0.26 -0.83
C SER A 340 3.47 0.64 -0.27
N ARG A 341 2.62 1.22 -1.13
CA ARG A 341 1.44 2.01 -0.75
C ARG A 341 0.48 1.28 0.19
N LEU A 342 0.38 -0.04 0.05
CA LEU A 342 -0.43 -0.86 0.96
C LEU A 342 0.26 -1.08 2.31
N GLY A 343 1.60 -0.99 2.37
CA GLY A 343 2.36 -0.92 3.62
C GLY A 343 2.12 0.40 4.36
N LYS A 344 2.04 1.53 3.64
CA LYS A 344 1.62 2.82 4.20
C LYS A 344 0.22 2.71 4.82
N ALA A 345 -0.73 2.11 4.07
CA ALA A 345 -2.11 1.92 4.53
C ALA A 345 -2.20 0.96 5.72
N ALA A 346 -1.39 -0.10 5.76
CA ALA A 346 -1.33 -1.04 6.90
C ALA A 346 -0.82 -0.37 8.17
N LEU A 347 0.24 0.44 8.08
CA LEU A 347 0.75 1.24 9.21
C LEU A 347 -0.31 2.22 9.71
N TRP A 348 -0.95 2.95 8.80
CA TRP A 348 -1.99 3.91 9.15
C TRP A 348 -3.22 3.24 9.76
N ALA A 349 -3.68 2.12 9.20
CA ALA A 349 -4.75 1.31 9.78
C ALA A 349 -4.43 0.88 11.20
N SER A 350 -3.20 0.39 11.45
CA SER A 350 -2.76 -0.03 12.77
C SER A 350 -2.63 1.14 13.76
N ALA A 351 -2.24 2.33 13.29
CA ALA A 351 -2.23 3.53 14.12
C ALA A 351 -3.65 3.95 14.55
N LEU A 352 -4.64 3.77 13.69
CA LEU A 352 -6.04 4.13 13.95
C LEU A 352 -6.82 3.05 14.72
N ASP A 353 -6.51 1.78 14.51
CA ASP A 353 -7.25 0.64 15.06
C ASP A 353 -6.33 -0.28 15.88
N GLU A 354 -6.45 -0.17 17.20
CA GLU A 354 -5.61 -0.93 18.14
C GLU A 354 -5.96 -2.42 18.21
N ARG A 355 -6.99 -2.89 17.50
CA ARG A 355 -7.35 -4.32 17.41
C ARG A 355 -6.36 -5.15 16.59
N PHE A 356 -5.60 -4.52 15.68
CA PHE A 356 -4.50 -5.20 15.00
C PHE A 356 -3.40 -5.56 16.00
N ALA A 357 -3.14 -6.85 16.17
CA ALA A 357 -2.20 -7.34 17.18
C ALA A 357 -0.73 -7.17 16.76
N LEU A 358 -0.46 -7.14 15.46
CA LEU A 358 0.87 -7.04 14.86
C LEU A 358 0.78 -6.30 13.52
N THR A 359 1.81 -5.51 13.20
CA THR A 359 1.89 -4.75 11.94
C THR A 359 3.16 -5.09 11.18
N ILE A 360 3.04 -5.31 9.86
CA ILE A 360 4.19 -5.50 8.98
C ILE A 360 4.12 -4.46 7.85
N SER A 361 5.15 -3.66 7.73
CA SER A 361 5.30 -2.62 6.72
C SER A 361 6.44 -2.97 5.78
N GLY A 362 6.11 -3.48 4.59
CA GLY A 362 7.08 -3.90 3.60
C GLY A 362 7.36 -2.81 2.57
N ASN A 363 8.61 -2.39 2.43
CA ASN A 363 9.06 -1.40 1.43
C ASN A 363 8.09 -0.22 1.32
N SER A 364 7.64 0.27 2.46
CA SER A 364 6.56 1.28 2.49
C SER A 364 7.03 2.68 2.15
N GLY A 365 8.33 2.93 2.25
CA GLY A 365 8.94 4.17 1.82
C GLY A 365 8.36 5.41 2.51
N HIS A 366 8.44 6.54 1.82
CA HIS A 366 7.91 7.82 2.30
C HIS A 366 6.37 7.79 2.43
N GLY A 367 5.86 8.42 3.49
CA GLY A 367 4.45 8.22 3.88
C GLY A 367 4.16 6.82 4.43
N GLY A 368 5.20 6.04 4.71
CA GLY A 368 5.20 4.76 5.39
C GLY A 368 6.22 4.80 6.52
N ALA A 369 7.32 4.04 6.41
CA ALA A 369 8.36 3.96 7.44
C ALA A 369 9.52 4.95 7.26
N THR A 370 9.72 5.48 6.05
CA THR A 370 10.89 6.29 5.69
C THR A 370 10.80 7.72 6.20
N ILE A 371 11.86 8.18 6.84
CA ILE A 371 12.01 9.56 7.33
C ILE A 371 12.03 10.57 6.18
N TRP A 372 11.05 11.49 6.13
CA TRP A 372 10.91 12.53 5.11
C TRP A 372 12.11 13.48 5.07
N ARG A 373 12.64 13.84 6.25
CA ARG A 373 13.72 14.84 6.38
C ARG A 373 15.03 14.40 5.79
N ARG A 374 15.19 13.12 5.46
CA ARG A 374 16.39 12.61 4.78
C ARG A 374 16.48 13.05 3.32
N LYS A 375 15.33 13.29 2.67
CA LYS A 375 15.24 13.73 1.27
C LYS A 375 16.00 12.82 0.29
N ILE A 376 15.92 11.51 0.51
CA ILE A 376 16.44 10.48 -0.39
C ILE A 376 15.24 9.78 -1.05
N GLY A 377 15.31 9.54 -2.36
CA GLY A 377 14.25 8.90 -3.11
C GLY A 377 13.01 9.79 -3.26
N GLU A 378 11.84 9.27 -2.94
CA GLU A 378 10.57 9.99 -3.10
C GLU A 378 10.45 11.16 -2.11
N THR A 379 9.98 12.31 -2.59
CA THR A 379 9.69 13.49 -1.77
C THR A 379 8.18 13.68 -1.62
N LEU A 380 7.76 14.51 -0.67
CA LEU A 380 6.33 14.83 -0.52
C LEU A 380 5.79 15.53 -1.77
N TYR A 381 6.60 16.39 -2.39
CA TYR A 381 6.26 17.05 -3.66
C TYR A 381 6.06 16.04 -4.79
N SER A 382 7.01 15.11 -4.98
CA SER A 382 6.91 14.10 -6.03
C SER A 382 5.70 13.18 -5.82
N MET A 383 5.41 12.78 -4.58
CA MET A 383 4.24 11.99 -4.23
C MET A 383 2.94 12.74 -4.53
N ASN A 384 2.80 13.98 -4.08
CA ASN A 384 1.62 14.79 -4.31
C ASN A 384 1.38 15.08 -5.81
N LYS A 385 2.44 15.15 -6.61
CA LYS A 385 2.32 15.32 -8.06
C LYS A 385 1.99 14.04 -8.80
N ARG A 386 2.63 12.92 -8.42
CA ARG A 386 2.43 11.62 -9.09
C ARG A 386 1.11 10.97 -8.69
N THR A 387 0.74 11.09 -7.43
CA THR A 387 -0.42 10.44 -6.83
C THR A 387 -1.21 11.41 -5.95
N PRO A 388 -1.82 12.46 -6.55
CA PRO A 388 -2.47 13.54 -5.81
C PRO A 388 -3.68 13.09 -4.97
N HIS A 389 -4.18 11.87 -5.21
CA HIS A 389 -5.26 11.24 -4.47
C HIS A 389 -4.80 10.48 -3.21
N TRP A 390 -3.50 10.18 -3.05
CA TRP A 390 -3.06 9.35 -1.93
C TRP A 390 -3.19 10.05 -0.57
N LEU A 391 -2.81 11.31 -0.51
CA LEU A 391 -2.75 12.10 0.72
C LEU A 391 -3.86 13.16 0.75
N CYS A 392 -4.13 13.74 1.92
CA CYS A 392 -5.02 14.88 2.00
C CYS A 392 -4.39 16.11 1.34
N LYS A 393 -5.22 17.04 0.88
CA LYS A 393 -4.76 18.23 0.14
C LYS A 393 -3.84 19.14 0.99
N HIS A 394 -3.98 19.14 2.32
CA HIS A 394 -3.10 19.90 3.21
C HIS A 394 -1.65 19.44 3.14
N SER A 395 -1.35 18.21 2.74
CA SER A 395 0.02 17.73 2.56
C SER A 395 0.82 18.58 1.57
N ASN A 396 0.15 19.22 0.59
CA ASN A 396 0.78 20.11 -0.38
C ASN A 396 1.44 21.35 0.27
N ASN A 397 1.01 21.74 1.47
CA ASN A 397 1.60 22.86 2.20
C ASN A 397 3.04 22.58 2.64
N PHE A 398 3.47 21.31 2.59
CA PHE A 398 4.81 20.88 3.00
C PHE A 398 5.67 20.44 1.81
N ASN A 399 5.21 20.58 0.58
CA ASN A 399 5.99 20.32 -0.62
C ASN A 399 7.31 21.12 -0.55
N HIS A 400 8.46 20.44 -0.73
CA HIS A 400 9.82 20.99 -0.57
C HIS A 400 10.15 21.51 0.86
N MET A 401 9.23 21.35 1.81
CA MET A 401 9.35 21.86 3.19
C MET A 401 9.11 20.79 4.25
N GLU A 402 9.50 19.54 3.97
CA GLU A 402 9.29 18.38 4.85
C GLU A 402 9.85 18.61 6.25
N GLN A 403 10.89 19.45 6.39
CA GLN A 403 11.45 19.83 7.68
C GLN A 403 10.46 20.63 8.56
N LYS A 404 9.39 21.19 7.98
CA LYS A 404 8.35 21.91 8.71
C LYS A 404 7.19 21.03 9.17
N LEU A 405 7.14 19.75 8.76
CA LEU A 405 6.17 18.82 9.29
C LEU A 405 6.30 18.73 10.81
N PRO A 406 5.18 18.77 11.58
CA PRO A 406 5.23 18.68 13.04
C PRO A 406 5.54 17.26 13.56
N PHE A 407 5.77 16.30 12.66
CA PHE A 407 6.13 14.91 12.91
C PHE A 407 7.10 14.42 11.82
N ASP A 408 7.54 13.17 11.95
CA ASP A 408 8.11 12.39 10.86
C ASP A 408 7.70 10.92 11.03
N GLN A 409 8.08 10.02 10.13
CA GLN A 409 7.52 8.67 10.05
C GLN A 409 7.88 7.76 11.24
N HIS A 410 8.96 8.04 11.98
CA HIS A 410 9.20 7.40 13.28
C HIS A 410 8.03 7.62 14.26
N THR A 411 7.36 8.77 14.18
CA THR A 411 6.15 9.05 14.98
C THR A 411 4.99 8.15 14.55
N LEU A 412 4.81 7.90 13.24
CA LEU A 412 3.79 6.96 12.75
C LEU A 412 4.02 5.55 13.31
N LEU A 413 5.27 5.07 13.26
CA LEU A 413 5.66 3.78 13.84
C LEU A 413 5.43 3.77 15.36
N SER A 414 5.69 4.87 16.04
CA SER A 414 5.44 5.02 17.48
C SER A 414 3.95 4.91 17.83
N LEU A 415 3.03 5.28 16.93
CA LEU A 415 1.58 5.14 17.13
C LEU A 415 1.11 3.67 17.18
N VAL A 416 1.93 2.73 16.72
CA VAL A 416 1.66 1.28 16.85
C VAL A 416 1.98 0.78 18.26
N ALA A 417 2.88 1.43 18.99
CA ALA A 417 3.31 1.04 20.33
C ALA A 417 2.13 0.86 21.30
N PRO A 418 2.18 -0.13 22.22
CA PRO A 418 3.26 -1.09 22.50
C PRO A 418 3.20 -2.37 21.67
N ARG A 419 2.33 -2.43 20.63
CA ARG A 419 2.16 -3.61 19.76
C ARG A 419 3.39 -3.79 18.86
N PRO A 420 3.72 -5.03 18.49
CA PRO A 420 4.87 -5.30 17.63
C PRO A 420 4.68 -4.72 16.23
N VAL A 421 5.75 -4.15 15.67
CA VAL A 421 5.82 -3.66 14.30
C VAL A 421 7.10 -4.17 13.63
N LEU A 422 6.95 -4.76 12.44
CA LEU A 422 8.06 -5.18 11.59
C LEU A 422 8.14 -4.26 10.38
N VAL A 423 9.30 -3.66 10.17
CA VAL A 423 9.63 -2.93 8.94
C VAL A 423 10.54 -3.80 8.09
N THR A 424 10.17 -4.02 6.84
CA THR A 424 11.01 -4.75 5.89
C THR A 424 11.35 -3.91 4.68
N SER A 425 12.60 -3.97 4.26
CA SER A 425 13.17 -3.18 3.19
C SER A 425 13.83 -4.06 2.14
N ALA A 426 14.04 -3.53 0.94
CA ALA A 426 14.82 -4.18 -0.11
C ALA A 426 16.07 -3.33 -0.43
N ALA A 427 17.24 -3.95 -0.42
CA ALA A 427 18.52 -3.25 -0.52
C ALA A 427 18.72 -2.48 -1.84
N THR A 428 18.05 -2.92 -2.91
CA THR A 428 18.09 -2.24 -4.22
C THR A 428 16.80 -1.49 -4.54
N ASP A 429 16.19 -0.86 -3.53
CA ASP A 429 15.01 0.00 -3.65
C ASP A 429 15.31 1.42 -3.16
N PRO A 430 16.12 2.21 -3.90
CA PRO A 430 16.53 3.54 -3.47
C PRO A 430 15.36 4.53 -3.44
N LEU A 431 14.26 4.28 -4.16
CA LEU A 431 13.07 5.14 -4.11
C LEU A 431 12.41 5.12 -2.72
N SER A 432 12.41 3.96 -2.07
CA SER A 432 11.86 3.79 -0.71
C SER A 432 12.84 4.22 0.39
N ASP A 433 14.12 4.44 0.08
CA ASP A 433 15.20 4.73 1.05
C ASP A 433 15.23 3.72 2.21
N PRO A 434 15.79 2.51 2.01
CA PRO A 434 15.88 1.49 3.08
C PRO A 434 16.56 1.99 4.35
N ILE A 435 17.56 2.86 4.22
CA ILE A 435 18.23 3.49 5.36
C ILE A 435 17.25 4.41 6.11
N GLY A 436 16.41 5.13 5.39
CA GLY A 436 15.37 5.97 5.97
C GLY A 436 14.29 5.16 6.68
N GLU A 437 13.92 3.98 6.15
CA GLU A 437 13.01 3.04 6.83
C GLU A 437 13.62 2.51 8.14
N PHE A 438 14.93 2.16 8.13
CA PHE A 438 15.65 1.78 9.33
C PHE A 438 15.67 2.90 10.38
N PHE A 439 15.96 4.13 9.98
CA PHE A 439 15.94 5.27 10.91
C PHE A 439 14.54 5.56 11.44
N GLY A 440 13.50 5.35 10.64
CA GLY A 440 12.11 5.42 11.10
C GLY A 440 11.84 4.42 12.22
N ALA A 441 12.22 3.15 12.01
CA ALA A 441 12.09 2.08 13.00
C ALA A 441 12.93 2.36 14.25
N LYS A 442 14.20 2.78 14.08
CA LYS A 442 15.12 3.05 15.18
C LYS A 442 14.62 4.19 16.09
N ASN A 443 14.20 5.32 15.51
CA ASN A 443 13.78 6.48 16.30
C ASN A 443 12.38 6.30 16.93
N ALA A 444 11.57 5.35 16.48
CA ALA A 444 10.34 4.96 17.16
C ALA A 444 10.60 4.26 18.50
N SER A 445 11.81 3.74 18.73
CA SER A 445 12.21 3.04 19.96
C SER A 445 12.06 3.90 21.22
N ASP A 446 12.18 5.21 21.13
CA ASP A 446 12.03 6.11 22.27
C ASP A 446 10.65 5.94 22.94
N VAL A 447 9.59 5.82 22.13
CA VAL A 447 8.24 5.60 22.65
C VAL A 447 8.06 4.19 23.20
N TYR A 448 8.60 3.18 22.52
CA TYR A 448 8.54 1.80 23.02
C TYR A 448 9.25 1.66 24.37
N ASN A 449 10.45 2.20 24.50
CA ASN A 449 11.20 2.23 25.76
C ASN A 449 10.46 2.99 26.85
N PHE A 450 9.84 4.14 26.51
CA PHE A 450 9.02 4.90 27.44
C PHE A 450 7.81 4.08 27.95
N LEU A 451 7.26 3.21 27.10
CA LEU A 451 6.16 2.29 27.46
C LEU A 451 6.63 0.99 28.12
N ASN A 452 7.91 0.89 28.50
CA ASN A 452 8.55 -0.28 29.13
C ASN A 452 8.48 -1.55 28.25
N VAL A 453 8.57 -1.39 26.94
CA VAL A 453 8.73 -2.50 26.00
C VAL A 453 9.96 -2.26 25.13
N GLU A 454 10.57 -3.35 24.64
CA GLU A 454 11.76 -3.26 23.81
C GLU A 454 11.52 -2.48 22.52
N GLY A 455 12.44 -1.60 22.14
CA GLY A 455 12.48 -0.94 20.84
C GLY A 455 13.16 -1.79 19.77
N LEU A 456 13.80 -1.15 18.80
CA LEU A 456 14.67 -1.81 17.82
C LEU A 456 16.05 -2.07 18.45
N GLU A 457 16.40 -3.34 18.63
CA GLU A 457 17.69 -3.74 19.23
C GLU A 457 18.82 -3.72 18.20
N ALA A 458 19.04 -2.58 17.57
CA ALA A 458 20.15 -2.36 16.65
C ALA A 458 20.64 -0.91 16.72
N SER A 459 21.97 -0.72 16.81
CA SER A 459 22.59 0.61 16.75
C SER A 459 22.84 1.08 15.31
N GLU A 460 23.07 0.14 14.41
CA GLU A 460 23.43 0.37 13.00
C GLU A 460 22.53 -0.42 12.07
N LEU A 461 22.50 -0.02 10.80
CA LEU A 461 21.77 -0.74 9.75
C LEU A 461 22.30 -2.18 9.67
N PRO A 462 21.42 -3.20 9.77
CA PRO A 462 21.83 -4.58 9.62
C PRO A 462 22.34 -4.86 8.20
N LYS A 463 23.13 -5.92 8.05
CA LYS A 463 23.55 -6.40 6.72
C LYS A 463 22.36 -7.00 5.98
N ASP A 464 22.48 -7.02 4.65
CA ASP A 464 21.49 -7.69 3.79
C ASP A 464 21.27 -9.15 4.24
N GLY A 465 20.02 -9.50 4.48
CA GLY A 465 19.60 -10.81 4.98
C GLY A 465 19.59 -10.94 6.50
N GLU A 466 20.09 -9.96 7.23
CA GLU A 466 20.06 -9.97 8.70
C GLU A 466 18.70 -9.49 9.22
N PHE A 467 18.10 -10.26 10.14
CA PHE A 467 16.80 -9.97 10.73
C PHE A 467 16.93 -9.62 12.22
N ILE A 468 16.58 -8.39 12.55
CA ILE A 468 16.45 -7.91 13.93
C ILE A 468 15.04 -8.24 14.42
N ASN A 469 14.91 -9.24 15.30
CA ASN A 469 13.63 -9.75 15.80
C ASN A 469 13.30 -9.22 17.20
N SER A 470 13.33 -7.91 17.38
CA SER A 470 12.84 -7.20 18.58
C SER A 470 11.40 -6.73 18.37
N ARG A 471 10.76 -6.09 19.36
CA ARG A 471 9.35 -5.66 19.26
C ARG A 471 9.11 -4.64 18.15
N ILE A 472 10.06 -3.76 17.91
CA ILE A 472 10.24 -3.14 16.61
C ILE A 472 11.23 -4.03 15.86
N GLY A 473 10.74 -4.80 14.89
CA GLY A 473 11.58 -5.62 14.04
C GLY A 473 12.05 -4.85 12.82
N TYR A 474 13.23 -5.21 12.30
CA TYR A 474 13.72 -4.71 11.03
C TYR A 474 14.40 -5.82 10.24
N TYR A 475 14.12 -5.85 8.95
CA TYR A 475 14.72 -6.79 8.02
C TYR A 475 15.02 -6.09 6.70
N ILE A 476 16.21 -6.26 6.17
CA ILE A 476 16.60 -5.82 4.83
C ILE A 476 17.04 -7.03 4.00
N ARG A 477 16.31 -7.32 2.92
CA ARG A 477 16.67 -8.41 2.02
C ARG A 477 17.44 -7.90 0.81
N LYS A 478 18.18 -8.78 0.17
CA LYS A 478 18.73 -8.51 -1.16
C LYS A 478 17.61 -8.44 -2.21
N GLY A 479 17.79 -7.57 -3.20
CA GLY A 479 16.90 -7.48 -4.35
C GLY A 479 15.97 -6.29 -4.34
N LYS A 480 14.98 -6.35 -5.23
CA LYS A 480 14.13 -5.22 -5.65
C LYS A 480 12.90 -5.07 -4.76
N HIS A 481 12.14 -4.01 -5.00
CA HIS A 481 10.84 -3.69 -4.40
C HIS A 481 9.81 -4.81 -4.63
N ASP A 482 9.67 -5.73 -3.66
CA ASP A 482 8.74 -6.88 -3.72
C ASP A 482 8.51 -7.51 -2.34
N ILE A 483 7.61 -8.51 -2.25
CA ILE A 483 7.52 -9.50 -1.18
C ILE A 483 7.89 -10.87 -1.75
N THR A 484 8.81 -11.55 -1.09
CA THR A 484 9.32 -12.86 -1.49
C THR A 484 9.01 -13.92 -0.44
N GLU A 485 9.32 -15.17 -0.72
CA GLU A 485 9.23 -16.26 0.27
C GLU A 485 10.14 -16.05 1.48
N GLU A 486 11.28 -15.39 1.30
CA GLU A 486 12.22 -15.05 2.38
C GLU A 486 11.61 -14.01 3.34
N ASP A 487 10.89 -13.00 2.80
CA ASP A 487 10.14 -12.07 3.63
C ASP A 487 9.11 -12.82 4.49
N TRP A 488 8.40 -13.79 3.91
CA TRP A 488 7.42 -14.60 4.64
C TRP A 488 8.03 -15.49 5.72
N ASP A 489 9.25 -16.00 5.55
CA ASP A 489 9.96 -16.71 6.62
C ASP A 489 10.16 -15.80 7.84
N ASN A 490 10.53 -14.55 7.61
CA ASN A 490 10.69 -13.56 8.67
C ASN A 490 9.35 -13.06 9.24
N TYR A 491 8.31 -12.88 8.41
CA TYR A 491 6.96 -12.52 8.87
C TYR A 491 6.40 -13.60 9.83
N ILE A 492 6.52 -14.86 9.46
CA ILE A 492 6.08 -15.99 10.28
C ILE A 492 6.91 -16.08 11.56
N LYS A 493 8.24 -15.96 11.46
CA LYS A 493 9.14 -15.95 12.63
C LYS A 493 8.80 -14.82 13.60
N PHE A 494 8.49 -13.63 13.09
CA PHE A 494 8.08 -12.49 13.89
C PHE A 494 6.71 -12.73 14.54
N ALA A 495 5.74 -13.22 13.77
CA ALA A 495 4.41 -13.53 14.27
C ALA A 495 4.45 -14.63 15.37
N ASN A 496 5.27 -15.67 15.20
CA ASN A 496 5.44 -16.75 16.21
C ASN A 496 5.98 -16.23 17.54
N LYS A 497 6.72 -15.12 17.56
CA LYS A 497 7.22 -14.50 18.80
C LYS A 497 6.13 -13.72 19.52
N TYR A 498 5.17 -13.13 18.81
CA TYR A 498 4.28 -12.11 19.37
C TYR A 498 2.78 -12.45 19.30
N LEU A 499 2.36 -13.45 18.50
CA LEU A 499 0.99 -13.93 18.39
C LEU A 499 0.82 -15.37 18.96
#